data_8384e1acf7d09dc81923374a83253ede
#
_entry.id   8384e1acf7d09dc81923374a83253ede
#
_cell.length_a   1.000
_cell.length_b   1.000
_cell.length_c   1.000
_cell.angle_alpha   90.00
_cell.angle_beta   90.00
_cell.angle_gamma   90.00
#
_symmetry.space_group_name_H-M   'P 1'
#
loop_
_entity.id
_entity.type
_entity.pdbx_description
1 polymer ?
#
loop_
_entity_poly.entity_id
_entity_poly.type
_entity_poly.pdbx_seq_one_letter_code
_entity_poly.pdbx_strand_id
1 'polypeptide(L)'
;AADWARIKGFPAPSRGALYDPELNIEIGSWYLGRALRKWRAYRENIPMALSEYNAGARRVNQWKPVSRDGAFRERIAIPSTRDYVDEIMVKYQDYRRNWKP
;
A
#
# COMPACT_ATOMS: atom_id res chain seq x y z
N ALA A 1 2.86 0.45 -12.42
CA ALA A 1 3.29 -0.64 -13.30
C ALA A 1 4.57 -0.30 -14.06
N ALA A 2 4.70 0.94 -14.56
CA ALA A 2 5.89 1.37 -15.28
C ALA A 2 7.15 1.33 -14.39
N ASP A 3 7.02 1.71 -13.11
CA ASP A 3 8.14 1.65 -12.17
C ASP A 3 8.57 0.22 -11.88
N TRP A 4 7.60 -0.67 -11.72
CA TRP A 4 7.87 -2.09 -11.53
C TRP A 4 8.66 -2.67 -12.72
N ALA A 5 8.17 -2.42 -13.93
CA ALA A 5 8.79 -2.94 -15.14
C ALA A 5 10.22 -2.39 -15.31
N ARG A 6 10.42 -1.10 -15.06
CA ARG A 6 11.72 -0.46 -15.17
C ARG A 6 12.74 -1.07 -14.20
N ILE A 7 12.33 -1.27 -12.94
CA ILE A 7 13.24 -1.80 -11.91
C ILE A 7 13.55 -3.27 -12.15
N LYS A 8 12.57 -4.05 -12.61
CA LYS A 8 12.74 -5.46 -12.93
C LYS A 8 13.45 -5.71 -14.26
N GLY A 9 13.65 -4.66 -15.08
CA GLY A 9 14.28 -4.79 -16.39
C GLY A 9 13.37 -5.34 -17.48
N PHE A 10 12.06 -5.36 -17.25
CA PHE A 10 11.07 -5.80 -18.24
C PHE A 10 10.42 -4.61 -18.94
N PRO A 11 9.91 -4.80 -20.18
CA PRO A 11 9.08 -3.76 -20.80
C PRO A 11 7.86 -3.45 -19.94
N ALA A 12 7.40 -2.19 -19.98
CA ALA A 12 6.19 -1.82 -19.27
C ALA A 12 5.02 -2.68 -19.76
N PRO A 13 4.16 -3.21 -18.85
CA PRO A 13 3.03 -4.02 -19.27
C PRO A 13 2.08 -3.22 -20.15
N SER A 14 1.49 -3.90 -21.15
CA SER A 14 0.44 -3.31 -21.96
C SER A 14 -0.80 -3.08 -21.11
N ARG A 15 -1.71 -2.23 -21.61
CA ARG A 15 -2.98 -1.97 -20.91
C ARG A 15 -3.78 -3.25 -20.71
N GLY A 16 -3.78 -4.16 -21.70
CA GLY A 16 -4.46 -5.44 -21.57
C GLY A 16 -3.83 -6.33 -20.51
N ALA A 17 -2.49 -6.32 -20.42
CA ALA A 17 -1.79 -7.11 -19.41
C ALA A 17 -2.11 -6.65 -17.98
N LEU A 18 -2.40 -5.37 -17.77
CA LEU A 18 -2.77 -4.86 -16.44
C LEU A 18 -4.13 -5.37 -15.97
N TYR A 19 -4.95 -5.92 -16.86
CA TYR A 19 -6.20 -6.58 -16.50
C TYR A 19 -6.05 -8.08 -16.24
N ASP A 20 -4.83 -8.64 -16.40
CA ASP A 20 -4.55 -10.03 -16.06
C ASP A 20 -4.47 -10.14 -14.53
N PRO A 21 -5.32 -10.96 -13.87
CA PRO A 21 -5.34 -11.05 -12.41
C PRO A 21 -4.01 -11.48 -11.79
N GLU A 22 -3.31 -12.43 -12.40
CA GLU A 22 -2.03 -12.91 -11.85
C GLU A 22 -0.97 -11.81 -11.90
N LEU A 23 -0.87 -11.11 -13.03
CA LEU A 23 0.08 -10.02 -13.19
C LEU A 23 -0.23 -8.87 -12.24
N ASN A 24 -1.51 -8.53 -12.06
CA ASN A 24 -1.93 -7.47 -11.15
C ASN A 24 -1.59 -7.81 -9.70
N ILE A 25 -1.78 -9.07 -9.29
CA ILE A 25 -1.42 -9.51 -7.94
C ILE A 25 0.09 -9.41 -7.74
N GLU A 26 0.89 -9.83 -8.72
CA GLU A 26 2.34 -9.76 -8.63
C GLU A 26 2.82 -8.30 -8.52
N ILE A 27 2.34 -7.42 -9.37
CA ILE A 27 2.72 -6.00 -9.37
C ILE A 27 2.27 -5.35 -8.07
N GLY A 28 1.02 -5.59 -7.65
CA GLY A 28 0.49 -5.02 -6.42
C GLY A 28 1.25 -5.49 -5.18
N SER A 29 1.60 -6.77 -5.13
CA SER A 29 2.38 -7.32 -4.02
C SER A 29 3.78 -6.73 -3.96
N TRP A 30 4.42 -6.50 -5.12
CA TRP A 30 5.73 -5.89 -5.18
C TRP A 30 5.70 -4.45 -4.66
N TYR A 31 4.72 -3.65 -5.11
CA TYR A 31 4.56 -2.27 -4.65
C TYR A 31 4.27 -2.20 -3.15
N LEU A 32 3.37 -3.04 -2.68
CA LEU A 32 2.99 -3.05 -1.27
C LEU A 32 4.19 -3.47 -0.40
N GLY A 33 4.93 -4.49 -0.82
CA GLY A 33 6.12 -4.93 -0.12
C GLY A 33 7.19 -3.84 -0.04
N ARG A 34 7.38 -3.10 -1.13
CA ARG A 34 8.30 -1.97 -1.17
C ARG A 34 7.86 -0.86 -0.21
N ALA A 35 6.57 -0.53 -0.21
CA ALA A 35 6.03 0.49 0.68
C ALA A 35 6.14 0.08 2.15
N LEU A 36 5.87 -1.19 2.47
CA LEU A 36 6.01 -1.71 3.82
C LEU A 36 7.45 -1.58 4.33
N ARG A 37 8.43 -1.91 3.48
CA ARG A 37 9.84 -1.75 3.85
C ARG A 37 10.22 -0.29 4.05
N LYS A 38 9.69 0.60 3.21
CA LYS A 38 9.94 2.04 3.29
C LYS A 38 9.46 2.63 4.61
N TRP A 39 8.28 2.23 5.08
CA TRP A 39 7.65 2.79 6.28
C TRP A 39 7.84 1.93 7.52
N ARG A 40 8.68 0.90 7.47
CA ARG A 40 8.83 -0.11 8.53
C ARG A 40 9.14 0.47 9.91
N ALA A 41 9.76 1.64 9.98
CA ALA A 41 10.12 2.27 11.24
C ALA A 41 8.96 3.02 11.91
N TYR A 42 7.84 3.17 11.20
CA TYR A 42 6.68 3.86 11.72
C TYR A 42 5.71 2.88 12.38
N ARG A 43 5.10 3.30 13.49
CA ARG A 43 4.09 2.47 14.17
C ARG A 43 2.93 2.13 13.24
N GLU A 44 2.49 3.11 12.45
CA GLU A 44 1.37 2.96 11.51
C GLU A 44 1.85 2.57 10.11
N ASN A 45 2.88 1.75 10.03
CA ASN A 45 3.51 1.37 8.75
C ASN A 45 2.52 0.72 7.77
N ILE A 46 1.60 -0.14 8.24
CA ILE A 46 0.65 -0.81 7.35
C ILE A 46 -0.35 0.19 6.77
N PRO A 47 -1.04 1.04 7.56
CA PRO A 47 -1.88 2.09 6.97
C PRO A 47 -1.12 3.01 6.02
N MET A 48 0.14 3.35 6.32
CA MET A 48 0.94 4.20 5.45
C MET A 48 1.26 3.53 4.12
N ALA A 49 1.62 2.24 4.16
CA ALA A 49 1.90 1.47 2.94
C ALA A 49 0.65 1.32 2.07
N LEU A 50 -0.50 1.02 2.68
CA LEU A 50 -1.77 0.92 1.97
C LEU A 50 -2.17 2.25 1.33
N SER A 51 -1.95 3.36 2.04
CA SER A 51 -2.22 4.69 1.51
C SER A 51 -1.31 5.02 0.34
N GLU A 52 -0.05 4.63 0.39
CA GLU A 52 0.88 4.83 -0.73
C GLU A 52 0.44 4.03 -1.95
N TYR A 53 0.00 2.79 -1.76
CA TYR A 53 -0.51 1.96 -2.84
C TYR A 53 -1.76 2.58 -3.50
N ASN A 54 -2.64 3.17 -2.69
CA ASN A 54 -3.89 3.76 -3.17
C ASN A 54 -3.73 5.18 -3.71
N ALA A 55 -2.97 6.05 -3.01
CA ALA A 55 -2.93 7.48 -3.29
C ALA A 55 -1.57 8.00 -3.75
N GLY A 56 -0.52 7.18 -3.67
CA GLY A 56 0.82 7.53 -4.12
C GLY A 56 1.73 8.04 -3.01
N ALA A 57 3.04 7.91 -3.25
CA ALA A 57 4.07 8.25 -2.27
C ALA A 57 4.08 9.73 -1.89
N ARG A 58 3.83 10.61 -2.85
CA ARG A 58 3.84 12.06 -2.61
C ARG A 58 2.84 12.45 -1.53
N ARG A 59 1.63 11.89 -1.59
CA ARG A 59 0.58 12.19 -0.62
C ARG A 59 0.91 11.64 0.75
N VAL A 60 1.43 10.41 0.82
CA VAL A 60 1.83 9.83 2.10
C VAL A 60 2.96 10.63 2.73
N ASN A 61 3.93 11.13 1.94
CA ASN A 61 4.97 12.02 2.45
C ASN A 61 4.41 13.31 3.05
N GLN A 62 3.30 13.81 2.51
CA GLN A 62 2.61 14.98 3.07
C GLN A 62 1.86 14.65 4.36
N TRP A 63 1.35 13.43 4.48
CA TRP A 63 0.50 12.99 5.59
C TRP A 63 1.27 12.30 6.71
N LYS A 64 2.52 11.92 6.48
CA LYS A 64 3.29 11.17 7.48
C LYS A 64 3.36 11.94 8.80
N PRO A 65 3.27 11.24 9.96
CA PRO A 65 3.35 11.90 11.24
C PRO A 65 4.76 12.43 11.50
N VAL A 66 4.86 13.45 12.32
CA VAL A 66 6.15 14.05 12.72
C VAL A 66 6.99 13.02 13.49
N SER A 67 6.34 12.24 14.34
CA SER A 67 6.96 11.21 15.14
C SER A 67 6.68 9.83 14.55
N ARG A 68 7.63 8.90 14.63
CA ARG A 68 7.44 7.52 14.15
C ARG A 68 6.34 6.77 14.92
N ASP A 69 6.04 7.20 16.14
CA ASP A 69 4.96 6.63 16.96
C ASP A 69 3.63 7.35 16.76
N GLY A 70 3.58 8.40 15.95
CA GLY A 70 2.40 9.22 15.75
C GLY A 70 1.28 8.52 15.00
N ALA A 71 0.05 8.95 15.23
CA ALA A 71 -1.12 8.48 14.51
C ALA A 71 -1.08 8.97 13.07
N PHE A 72 -1.46 8.10 12.13
CA PHE A 72 -1.43 8.42 10.70
C PHE A 72 -2.83 8.54 10.10
N ARG A 73 -3.75 7.65 10.45
CA ARG A 73 -5.07 7.56 9.80
C ARG A 73 -5.79 8.90 9.71
N GLU A 74 -5.79 9.67 10.78
CA GLU A 74 -6.48 10.96 10.86
C GLU A 74 -5.82 12.01 9.96
N ARG A 75 -4.61 11.77 9.52
CA ARG A 75 -3.87 12.68 8.63
C ARG A 75 -4.16 12.44 7.16
N ILE A 76 -4.83 11.33 6.82
CA ILE A 76 -5.22 11.02 5.44
C ILE A 76 -6.28 12.05 5.00
N ALA A 77 -5.90 12.91 4.05
CA ALA A 77 -6.76 14.02 3.63
C ALA A 77 -7.81 13.61 2.58
N ILE A 78 -7.66 12.42 1.97
CA ILE A 78 -8.58 11.96 0.92
C ILE A 78 -9.54 10.93 1.54
N PRO A 79 -10.86 11.23 1.61
CA PRO A 79 -11.82 10.31 2.24
C PRO A 79 -11.85 8.92 1.63
N SER A 80 -11.75 8.80 0.30
CA SER A 80 -11.75 7.49 -0.35
C SER A 80 -10.52 6.66 0.01
N THR A 81 -9.36 7.29 0.19
CA THR A 81 -8.16 6.60 0.65
C THR A 81 -8.32 6.12 2.09
N ARG A 82 -8.90 6.95 2.95
CA ARG A 82 -9.17 6.58 4.34
C ARG A 82 -10.11 5.37 4.41
N ASP A 83 -11.18 5.39 3.62
CA ASP A 83 -12.13 4.28 3.56
C ASP A 83 -11.46 3.00 3.06
N TYR A 84 -10.61 3.11 2.04
CA TYR A 84 -9.84 1.98 1.52
C TYR A 84 -8.96 1.36 2.60
N VAL A 85 -8.22 2.20 3.32
CA VAL A 85 -7.34 1.74 4.41
C VAL A 85 -8.15 1.06 5.50
N ASP A 86 -9.26 1.67 5.93
CA ASP A 86 -10.11 1.13 6.98
C ASP A 86 -10.68 -0.24 6.59
N GLU A 87 -11.15 -0.38 5.36
CA GLU A 87 -11.70 -1.64 4.87
C GLU A 87 -10.66 -2.75 4.87
N ILE A 88 -9.46 -2.46 4.38
CA ILE A 88 -8.38 -3.44 4.35
C ILE A 88 -7.93 -3.81 5.77
N MET A 89 -7.82 -2.84 6.67
CA MET A 89 -7.41 -3.10 8.06
C MET A 89 -8.40 -3.99 8.80
N VAL A 90 -9.70 -3.79 8.56
CA VAL A 90 -10.73 -4.66 9.16
C VAL A 90 -10.57 -6.09 8.66
N LYS A 91 -10.41 -6.28 7.36
CA LYS A 91 -10.20 -7.61 6.76
C LYS A 91 -8.93 -8.27 7.28
N TYR A 92 -7.86 -7.52 7.43
CA TYR A 92 -6.59 -8.01 7.95
C TYR A 92 -6.74 -8.49 9.39
N GLN A 93 -7.43 -7.72 10.24
CA GLN A 93 -7.66 -8.08 11.63
C GLN A 93 -8.55 -9.33 11.75
N ASP A 94 -9.58 -9.43 10.92
CA ASP A 94 -10.44 -10.61 10.87
C ASP A 94 -9.66 -11.84 10.46
N TYR A 95 -8.80 -11.71 9.44
CA TYR A 95 -7.95 -12.81 9.00
C TYR A 95 -7.03 -13.29 10.12
N ARG A 96 -6.37 -12.39 10.82
CA ARG A 96 -5.49 -12.74 11.95
C ARG A 96 -6.22 -13.44 13.06
N ARG A 97 -7.42 -12.95 13.41
CA ARG A 97 -8.22 -13.51 14.51
C ARG A 97 -8.69 -14.92 14.20
N ASN A 98 -9.02 -15.20 12.95
CA ASN A 98 -9.57 -16.47 12.52
C ASN A 98 -8.51 -17.41 11.94
N TRP A 99 -7.25 -17.01 11.91
CA TRP A 99 -6.16 -17.83 11.38
C TRP A 99 -5.90 -19.03 12.29
N LYS A 100 -5.89 -20.22 11.67
CA LYS A 100 -5.56 -21.49 12.35
C LYS A 100 -4.48 -22.16 11.52
N PRO A 101 -3.26 -22.31 12.08
CA PRO A 101 -2.16 -22.98 11.38
C PRO A 101 -2.46 -24.47 11.15
#